data_fe2183655d804c1f373f672b83e5e874
#
_entry.id   fe2183655d804c1f373f672b83e5e874
#
_cell.length_a   1.000
_cell.length_b   1.000
_cell.length_c   1.000
_cell.angle_alpha   90.00
_cell.angle_beta   90.00
_cell.angle_gamma   90.00
#
_symmetry.space_group_name_H-M   'P 1'
#
loop_
_entity.id
_entity.type
_entity.pdbx_description
1 polymer ?
#
loop_
_entity_poly.entity_id
_entity_poly.type
_entity_poly.pdbx_seq_one_letter_code
_entity_poly.pdbx_strand_id
1 'polypeptide(L)'
;TGWVPLLDQIEGAEQSGNYETTSECFMAISNGVADVCVVDLPTAQSAALTNDDLVIIQLDADDSFTGDDEMVTVCIATRKDDTALRDKIQDAMDAIGWNDKAKMDELMDTVLTQQPAAN
;
A
#
# COMPACT_ATOMS: atom_id res chain seq x y z
N THR A 1 -11.14 -6.50 1.91
CA THR A 1 -10.08 -5.51 2.10
C THR A 1 -10.65 -4.11 1.94
N GLY A 2 -10.00 -3.09 2.52
CA GLY A 2 -10.46 -1.69 2.47
C GLY A 2 -10.52 -1.09 1.06
N TRP A 3 -9.90 -1.72 0.06
CA TRP A 3 -9.81 -1.22 -1.31
C TRP A 3 -10.97 -1.66 -2.23
N VAL A 4 -11.78 -2.63 -1.82
CA VAL A 4 -12.90 -3.14 -2.64
C VAL A 4 -13.87 -2.04 -3.08
N PRO A 5 -14.27 -1.06 -2.25
CA PRO A 5 -15.17 0.02 -2.68
C PRO A 5 -14.61 0.92 -3.79
N LEU A 6 -13.29 0.92 -4.01
CA LEU A 6 -12.67 1.71 -5.08
C LEU A 6 -12.91 1.12 -6.46
N LEU A 7 -13.25 -0.17 -6.56
CA LEU A 7 -13.58 -0.81 -7.84
C LEU A 7 -14.83 -0.19 -8.48
N ASP A 8 -15.77 0.30 -7.67
CA ASP A 8 -16.98 0.98 -8.16
C ASP A 8 -16.68 2.29 -8.92
N GLN A 9 -15.45 2.82 -8.75
CA GLN A 9 -15.00 4.04 -9.44
C GLN A 9 -14.37 3.74 -10.82
N ILE A 10 -14.16 2.47 -11.15
CA ILE A 10 -13.65 2.04 -12.45
C ILE A 10 -14.84 1.62 -13.32
N GLU A 11 -15.12 2.38 -14.36
CA GLU A 11 -16.25 2.10 -15.25
C GLU A 11 -16.09 0.72 -15.91
N GLY A 12 -17.10 -0.12 -15.75
CA GLY A 12 -17.13 -1.47 -16.33
C GLY A 12 -16.28 -2.51 -15.59
N ALA A 13 -15.72 -2.17 -14.43
CA ALA A 13 -14.99 -3.15 -13.62
C ALA A 13 -15.94 -4.15 -12.97
N GLU A 14 -15.57 -5.43 -12.98
CA GLU A 14 -16.25 -6.50 -12.27
C GLU A 14 -15.28 -7.12 -11.25
N GLN A 15 -15.76 -7.38 -10.05
CA GLN A 15 -14.95 -8.05 -9.04
C GLN A 15 -14.79 -9.53 -9.39
N SER A 16 -13.57 -9.96 -9.71
CA SER A 16 -13.28 -11.35 -10.09
C SER A 16 -13.34 -12.35 -8.93
N GLY A 17 -13.21 -11.89 -7.68
CA GLY A 17 -13.25 -12.73 -6.49
C GLY A 17 -12.84 -12.01 -5.21
N ASN A 18 -12.89 -12.74 -4.11
CA ASN A 18 -12.35 -12.32 -2.83
C ASN A 18 -11.07 -13.11 -2.54
N TYR A 19 -9.96 -12.41 -2.39
CA TYR A 19 -8.67 -12.99 -2.06
C TYR A 19 -8.34 -12.70 -0.59
N GLU A 20 -7.74 -13.65 0.10
CA GLU A 20 -7.37 -13.51 1.51
C GLU A 20 -6.09 -12.68 1.67
N THR A 21 -5.20 -12.77 0.68
CA THR A 21 -3.91 -12.09 0.69
C THR A 21 -3.69 -11.28 -0.59
N THR A 22 -2.87 -10.24 -0.50
CA THR A 22 -2.46 -9.44 -1.67
C THR A 22 -1.64 -10.28 -2.66
N SER A 23 -0.86 -11.24 -2.17
CA SER A 23 -0.11 -12.16 -3.04
C SER A 23 -1.03 -12.99 -3.92
N GLU A 24 -2.18 -13.44 -3.41
CA GLU A 24 -3.18 -14.15 -4.22
C GLU A 24 -3.78 -13.25 -5.30
N CYS A 25 -3.99 -11.96 -5.02
CA CYS A 25 -4.42 -10.99 -6.04
C CYS A 25 -3.40 -10.89 -7.19
N PHE A 26 -2.12 -10.78 -6.87
CA PHE A 26 -1.06 -10.72 -7.88
C PHE A 26 -0.95 -12.01 -8.68
N MET A 27 -1.08 -13.17 -8.02
CA MET A 27 -1.14 -14.46 -8.70
C MET A 27 -2.34 -14.56 -9.65
N ALA A 28 -3.48 -13.99 -9.28
CA ALA A 28 -4.66 -13.97 -10.14
C ALA A 28 -4.41 -13.17 -11.43
N ILE A 29 -3.69 -12.04 -11.35
CA ILE A 29 -3.27 -11.26 -12.53
C ILE A 29 -2.31 -12.08 -13.38
N SER A 30 -1.25 -12.62 -12.81
CA SER A 30 -0.25 -13.40 -13.54
C SER A 30 -0.85 -14.64 -14.22
N ASN A 31 -1.91 -15.21 -13.67
CA ASN A 31 -2.62 -16.34 -14.25
C ASN A 31 -3.78 -15.95 -15.19
N GLY A 32 -4.02 -14.66 -15.43
CA GLY A 32 -5.10 -14.17 -16.29
C GLY A 32 -6.51 -14.40 -15.75
N VAL A 33 -6.64 -14.57 -14.43
CA VAL A 33 -7.94 -14.70 -13.72
C VAL A 33 -8.50 -13.33 -13.39
N ALA A 34 -7.63 -12.35 -13.17
CA ALA A 34 -7.97 -10.94 -12.99
C ALA A 34 -7.11 -10.08 -13.92
N ASP A 35 -7.62 -8.94 -14.33
CA ASP A 35 -6.91 -8.00 -15.21
C ASP A 35 -6.15 -6.96 -14.40
N VAL A 36 -6.68 -6.54 -13.26
CA VAL A 36 -6.11 -5.49 -12.39
C VAL A 36 -6.31 -5.81 -10.91
N CYS A 37 -5.49 -5.20 -10.07
CA CYS A 37 -5.63 -5.21 -8.62
C CYS A 37 -5.42 -3.79 -8.09
N VAL A 38 -6.36 -3.30 -7.28
CA VAL A 38 -6.24 -2.01 -6.61
C VAL A 38 -5.59 -2.23 -5.25
N VAL A 39 -4.43 -1.64 -5.04
CA VAL A 39 -3.65 -1.73 -3.79
C VAL A 39 -2.94 -0.41 -3.53
N ASP A 40 -2.37 -0.26 -2.33
CA ASP A 40 -1.50 0.87 -2.03
C ASP A 40 -0.20 0.83 -2.84
N LEU A 41 0.35 2.00 -3.14
CA LEU A 41 1.54 2.14 -3.99
C LEU A 41 2.76 1.36 -3.46
N PRO A 42 3.12 1.39 -2.16
CA PRO A 42 4.25 0.60 -1.65
C PRO A 42 4.10 -0.90 -1.87
N THR A 43 2.89 -1.42 -1.72
CA THR A 43 2.59 -2.83 -1.98
C THR A 43 2.75 -3.18 -3.46
N ALA A 44 2.25 -2.33 -4.36
CA ALA A 44 2.43 -2.49 -5.80
C ALA A 44 3.91 -2.44 -6.19
N GLN A 45 4.67 -1.48 -5.65
CA GLN A 45 6.11 -1.35 -5.90
C GLN A 45 6.88 -2.59 -5.45
N SER A 46 6.60 -3.09 -4.24
CA SER A 46 7.23 -4.32 -3.74
C SER A 46 6.93 -5.53 -4.61
N ALA A 47 5.70 -5.66 -5.11
CA ALA A 47 5.32 -6.76 -5.99
C ALA A 47 6.01 -6.68 -7.36
N ALA A 48 6.09 -5.51 -7.96
CA ALA A 48 6.73 -5.29 -9.25
C ALA A 48 8.25 -5.53 -9.23
N LEU A 49 8.91 -5.37 -8.06
CA LEU A 49 10.34 -5.70 -7.90
C LEU A 49 10.63 -7.20 -8.02
N THR A 50 9.64 -8.04 -7.77
CA THR A 50 9.80 -9.50 -7.71
C THR A 50 9.01 -10.23 -8.79
N ASN A 51 8.21 -9.51 -9.57
CA ASN A 51 7.38 -10.08 -10.62
C ASN A 51 7.37 -9.18 -11.86
N ASP A 52 8.13 -9.59 -12.86
CA ASP A 52 8.31 -8.85 -14.13
C ASP A 52 7.02 -8.79 -14.99
N ASP A 53 6.02 -9.60 -14.67
CA ASP A 53 4.73 -9.62 -15.36
C ASP A 53 3.77 -8.52 -14.85
N LEU A 54 4.11 -7.85 -13.75
CA LEU A 54 3.30 -6.78 -13.19
C LEU A 54 3.79 -5.41 -13.62
N VAL A 55 2.84 -4.55 -13.98
CA VAL A 55 3.09 -3.14 -14.25
C VAL A 55 2.26 -2.28 -13.30
N ILE A 56 2.85 -1.20 -12.81
CA ILE A 56 2.16 -0.25 -11.94
C ILE A 56 1.55 0.84 -12.80
N ILE A 57 0.24 1.05 -12.66
CA ILE A 57 -0.46 2.21 -13.18
C ILE A 57 -0.70 3.15 -12.02
N GLN A 58 0.09 4.22 -11.93
CA GLN A 58 -0.10 5.27 -10.94
C GLN A 58 -0.93 6.38 -11.57
N LEU A 59 -2.08 6.67 -10.97
CA LEU A 59 -2.97 7.73 -11.41
C LEU A 59 -2.45 9.10 -10.93
N ASP A 60 -2.67 10.13 -11.72
CA ASP A 60 -2.42 11.51 -11.31
C ASP A 60 -3.39 11.92 -10.19
N ALA A 61 -3.01 12.91 -9.38
CA ALA A 61 -3.78 13.32 -8.21
C ALA A 61 -5.22 13.75 -8.55
N ASP A 62 -5.42 14.33 -9.73
CA ASP A 62 -6.74 14.80 -10.20
C ASP A 62 -7.63 13.66 -10.74
N ASP A 63 -7.02 12.54 -11.14
CA ASP A 63 -7.69 11.35 -11.69
C ASP A 63 -7.63 10.14 -10.73
N SER A 64 -7.11 10.33 -9.52
CA SER A 64 -6.96 9.26 -8.54
C SER A 64 -8.30 8.88 -7.91
N PHE A 65 -8.34 7.68 -7.33
CA PHE A 65 -9.49 7.23 -6.55
C PHE A 65 -9.80 8.20 -5.41
N THR A 66 -11.09 8.45 -5.21
CA THR A 66 -11.58 9.18 -4.04
C THR A 66 -11.91 8.20 -2.93
N GLY A 67 -11.38 8.43 -1.74
CA GLY A 67 -11.62 7.61 -0.56
C GLY A 67 -11.72 8.49 0.68
N ASP A 68 -12.25 7.93 1.76
CA ASP A 68 -12.23 8.61 3.05
C ASP A 68 -10.80 8.64 3.61
N ASP A 69 -10.46 9.70 4.35
CA ASP A 69 -9.14 9.84 4.99
C ASP A 69 -8.79 8.62 5.88
N GLU A 70 -9.80 7.95 6.44
CA GLU A 70 -9.62 6.75 7.25
C GLU A 70 -9.07 5.56 6.44
N MET A 71 -9.35 5.48 5.14
CA MET A 71 -8.87 4.38 4.28
C MET A 71 -7.35 4.42 4.07
N VAL A 72 -6.76 5.60 4.15
CA VAL A 72 -5.33 5.83 3.88
C VAL A 72 -4.53 6.17 5.13
N THR A 73 -5.19 6.29 6.28
CA THR A 73 -4.53 6.62 7.54
C THR A 73 -3.86 5.38 8.13
N VAL A 74 -2.55 5.45 8.29
CA VAL A 74 -1.74 4.42 8.96
C VAL A 74 -1.32 4.93 10.33
N CYS A 75 -1.52 4.13 11.37
CA CYS A 75 -1.15 4.47 12.73
C CYS A 75 -0.43 3.33 13.45
N ILE A 76 0.35 3.70 14.45
CA ILE A 76 1.01 2.75 15.35
C ILE A 76 0.16 2.60 16.60
N ALA A 77 -0.28 1.37 16.88
CA ALA A 77 -1.06 1.07 18.08
C ALA A 77 -0.15 0.61 19.23
N THR A 78 -0.39 1.14 20.41
CA THR A 78 0.25 0.69 21.66
C THR A 78 -0.80 0.27 22.68
N ARG A 79 -0.39 -0.40 23.75
CA ARG A 79 -1.30 -0.64 24.88
C ARG A 79 -1.77 0.70 25.44
N LYS A 80 -3.06 0.78 25.76
CA LYS A 80 -3.71 2.03 26.20
C LYS A 80 -3.02 2.73 27.36
N ASP A 81 -2.50 1.94 28.31
CA ASP A 81 -1.90 2.46 29.55
C ASP A 81 -0.37 2.65 29.43
N ASP A 82 0.23 2.26 28.30
CA ASP A 82 1.68 2.37 28.06
C ASP A 82 2.02 3.72 27.39
N THR A 83 1.73 4.81 28.11
CA THR A 83 1.98 6.16 27.63
C THR A 83 3.47 6.42 27.40
N ALA A 84 4.34 5.82 28.20
CA ALA A 84 5.78 5.99 28.06
C ALA A 84 6.31 5.39 26.74
N LEU A 85 5.79 4.26 26.31
CA LEU A 85 6.12 3.68 24.99
C LEU A 85 5.55 4.53 23.86
N ARG A 86 4.29 4.95 23.98
CA ARG A 86 3.65 5.85 23.00
C ARG A 86 4.49 7.11 22.76
N ASP A 87 4.90 7.78 23.83
CA ASP A 87 5.62 9.05 23.75
C ASP A 87 7.01 8.83 23.11
N LYS A 88 7.72 7.75 23.47
CA LYS A 88 8.98 7.40 22.80
C LYS A 88 8.83 7.11 21.32
N ILE A 89 7.75 6.46 20.91
CA ILE A 89 7.47 6.19 19.48
C ILE A 89 7.18 7.51 18.78
N GLN A 90 6.37 8.40 19.39
CA GLN A 90 6.08 9.70 18.82
C GLN A 90 7.34 10.54 18.65
N ASP A 91 8.20 10.63 19.67
CA ASP A 91 9.49 11.33 19.59
C ASP A 91 10.38 10.78 18.47
N ALA A 92 10.41 9.44 18.29
CA ALA A 92 11.17 8.81 17.23
C ALA A 92 10.60 9.13 15.84
N MET A 93 9.28 9.12 15.68
CA MET A 93 8.60 9.48 14.43
C MET A 93 8.87 10.94 14.07
N ASP A 94 8.79 11.85 15.04
CA ASP A 94 9.08 13.27 14.82
C ASP A 94 10.55 13.49 14.43
N ALA A 95 11.47 12.74 15.03
CA ALA A 95 12.90 12.82 14.73
C ALA A 95 13.24 12.39 13.29
N ILE A 96 12.53 11.42 12.73
CA ILE A 96 12.70 11.01 11.33
C ILE A 96 11.94 11.92 10.34
N GLY A 97 11.08 12.81 10.86
CA GLY A 97 10.27 13.73 10.03
C GLY A 97 9.16 13.02 9.27
N TRP A 98 8.46 12.10 9.92
CA TRP A 98 7.41 11.27 9.31
C TRP A 98 6.29 12.07 8.60
N ASN A 99 6.08 13.34 8.99
CA ASN A 99 5.13 14.25 8.34
C ASN A 99 5.69 14.93 7.06
N ASP A 100 6.97 14.74 6.77
CA ASP A 100 7.63 15.29 5.58
C ASP A 100 7.53 14.25 4.45
N LYS A 101 6.67 14.51 3.48
CA LYS A 101 6.44 13.58 2.37
C LYS A 101 7.73 13.22 1.62
N ALA A 102 8.58 14.20 1.35
CA ALA A 102 9.82 13.96 0.58
C ALA A 102 10.78 13.02 1.34
N LYS A 103 10.89 13.17 2.66
CA LYS A 103 11.68 12.26 3.49
C LYS A 103 11.08 10.87 3.55
N MET A 104 9.76 10.76 3.61
CA MET A 104 9.09 9.46 3.63
C MET A 104 9.23 8.74 2.29
N ASP A 105 9.16 9.46 1.18
CA ASP A 105 9.42 8.90 -0.16
C ASP A 105 10.86 8.37 -0.25
N GLU A 106 11.87 9.13 0.21
CA GLU A 106 13.28 8.69 0.25
C GLU A 106 13.49 7.45 1.13
N LEU A 107 12.85 7.42 2.31
CA LEU A 107 12.89 6.26 3.19
C LEU A 107 12.25 5.03 2.54
N MET A 108 11.13 5.21 1.87
CA MET A 108 10.44 4.13 1.17
C MET A 108 11.31 3.56 0.04
N ASP A 109 11.91 4.40 -0.77
CA ASP A 109 12.84 3.98 -1.84
C ASP A 109 14.02 3.18 -1.26
N THR A 110 14.54 3.62 -0.12
CA THR A 110 15.62 2.90 0.58
C THR A 110 15.16 1.53 1.04
N VAL A 111 13.98 1.42 1.65
CA VAL A 111 13.42 0.15 2.14
C VAL A 111 13.15 -0.80 0.98
N LEU A 112 12.56 -0.31 -0.11
CA LEU A 112 12.28 -1.13 -1.29
C LEU A 112 13.55 -1.71 -1.91
N THR A 113 14.63 -0.91 -2.00
CA THR A 113 15.91 -1.38 -2.56
C THR A 113 16.64 -2.37 -1.65
N GLN A 114 16.34 -2.40 -0.35
CA GLN A 114 16.96 -3.29 0.63
C GLN A 114 16.14 -4.55 0.90
N GLN A 115 14.98 -4.72 0.29
CA GLN A 115 14.19 -5.93 0.45
C GLN A 115 14.95 -7.14 -0.12
N PRO A 116 15.03 -8.25 0.65
CA PRO A 116 15.59 -9.47 0.10
C PRO A 116 14.70 -9.95 -1.05
N ALA A 117 15.35 -10.40 -2.15
CA ALA A 117 14.61 -11.04 -3.24
C ALA A 117 13.76 -12.18 -2.67
N ALA A 118 12.50 -12.24 -3.05
CA ALA A 118 11.61 -13.34 -2.68
C ALA A 118 12.21 -14.66 -3.24
N ASN A 119 12.49 -15.62 -2.34
CA ASN A 119 12.94 -16.95 -2.71
C ASN A 119 11.77 -17.82 -3.16
#